data_563b6eb3b36e6c5d5a2a6936d45bfb29
#
_entry.id   563b6eb3b36e6c5d5a2a6936d45bfb29
#
_cell.length_a   1.000
_cell.length_b   1.000
_cell.length_c   1.000
_cell.angle_alpha   90.00
_cell.angle_beta   90.00
_cell.angle_gamma   90.00
#
_symmetry.space_group_name_H-M   'P 1'
#
loop_
_entity.id
_entity.type
_entity.pdbx_description
1 polymer ?
#
loop_
_entity_poly.entity_id
_entity_poly.type
_entity_poly.pdbx_seq_one_letter_code
_entity_poly.pdbx_strand_id
1 'polypeptide(L)'
;DDADNRSLGGIKINVLMGRHAGWLTAASTLGKSAEEDGPHLVYVPEKTFNIDTFLKEVKEVYDALGRCVIAISEGVHNEDGEYFLQTYADQTGSGLAGKTDSHGNIQLSGSGALGDTLTNIVSEHIEGARVRADTFGYLQRSFIADISQVDAEEAERVGQHAVIASKELDSGSVILKRQFSEKYHCDVEVVDLHKVAKHTKDM
;
A
#
# COMPACT_ATOMS: atom_id res chain seq x y z
N ASP A 1 -0.38 12.31 10.41
CA ASP A 1 0.16 11.42 11.45
C ASP A 1 1.52 11.87 11.97
N ASP A 2 2.45 12.35 11.14
CA ASP A 2 3.78 12.76 11.63
C ASP A 2 3.70 13.92 12.62
N ALA A 3 2.90 14.95 12.33
CA ALA A 3 2.71 16.09 13.24
C ALA A 3 2.10 15.67 14.60
N ASP A 4 1.13 14.76 14.58
CA ASP A 4 0.54 14.19 15.80
C ASP A 4 1.58 13.36 16.58
N ASN A 5 2.34 12.54 15.87
CA ASN A 5 3.39 11.70 16.46
C ASN A 5 4.57 12.51 17.03
N ARG A 6 4.88 13.69 16.47
CA ARG A 6 5.84 14.64 17.06
C ARG A 6 5.38 15.16 18.43
N SER A 7 4.08 15.41 18.56
CA SER A 7 3.51 15.96 19.80
C SER A 7 3.34 14.92 20.90
N LEU A 8 2.94 13.71 20.54
CA LEU A 8 2.57 12.67 21.50
C LEU A 8 3.61 11.56 21.67
N GLY A 9 4.59 11.50 20.78
CA GLY A 9 5.57 10.41 20.72
C GLY A 9 4.95 9.05 20.41
N GLY A 10 5.77 8.00 20.50
CA GLY A 10 5.34 6.63 20.29
C GLY A 10 5.50 6.14 18.85
N ILE A 11 4.90 5.00 18.56
CA ILE A 11 5.01 4.30 17.27
C ILE A 11 3.65 4.32 16.56
N LYS A 12 3.64 4.80 15.31
CA LYS A 12 2.45 4.88 14.47
C LYS A 12 2.63 4.02 13.23
N ILE A 13 1.74 3.05 13.03
CA ILE A 13 1.74 2.16 11.88
C ILE A 13 0.57 2.54 10.97
N ASN A 14 0.88 2.95 9.75
CA ASN A 14 -0.12 3.26 8.72
C ASN A 14 -0.14 2.13 7.70
N VAL A 15 -1.25 1.41 7.63
CA VAL A 15 -1.46 0.34 6.65
C VAL A 15 -2.16 0.92 5.43
N LEU A 16 -1.50 0.82 4.29
CA LEU A 16 -1.96 1.36 3.02
C LEU A 16 -2.36 0.24 2.06
N MET A 17 -3.30 0.55 1.19
CA MET A 17 -3.72 -0.33 0.12
C MET A 17 -2.58 -0.58 -0.87
N GLY A 18 -2.42 -1.82 -1.31
CA GLY A 18 -1.40 -2.24 -2.29
C GLY A 18 -1.04 -3.71 -2.11
N ARG A 19 -1.81 -4.61 -2.76
CA ARG A 19 -1.61 -6.06 -2.61
C ARG A 19 -0.34 -6.55 -3.29
N HIS A 20 -0.06 -6.05 -4.50
CA HIS A 20 1.01 -6.53 -5.37
C HIS A 20 2.04 -5.44 -5.72
N ALA A 21 1.72 -4.17 -5.48
CA ALA A 21 2.60 -3.06 -5.78
C ALA A 21 2.44 -1.95 -4.73
N GLY A 22 3.55 -1.38 -4.29
CA GLY A 22 3.65 -0.45 -3.18
C GLY A 22 3.60 1.04 -3.55
N TRP A 23 3.07 1.41 -4.72
CA TRP A 23 3.06 2.79 -5.22
C TRP A 23 2.50 3.80 -4.21
N LEU A 24 1.33 3.51 -3.59
CA LEU A 24 0.74 4.39 -2.60
C LEU A 24 1.59 4.49 -1.33
N THR A 25 2.13 3.35 -0.90
CA THR A 25 2.99 3.29 0.29
C THR A 25 4.27 4.09 0.09
N ALA A 26 4.92 3.94 -1.07
CA ALA A 26 6.10 4.71 -1.42
C ALA A 26 5.78 6.21 -1.60
N ALA A 27 4.63 6.55 -2.20
CA ALA A 27 4.21 7.93 -2.37
C ALA A 27 4.05 8.69 -1.04
N SER A 28 3.85 7.99 0.08
CA SER A 28 3.80 8.62 1.40
C SER A 28 5.09 9.39 1.78
N THR A 29 6.21 9.06 1.14
CA THR A 29 7.50 9.75 1.35
C THR A 29 7.59 11.10 0.65
N LEU A 30 6.73 11.38 -0.33
CA LEU A 30 6.76 12.65 -1.08
C LEU A 30 6.45 13.88 -0.22
N GLY A 31 5.78 13.68 0.91
CA GLY A 31 5.47 14.75 1.86
C GLY A 31 6.61 15.09 2.83
N LYS A 32 7.73 14.37 2.80
CA LYS A 32 8.89 14.65 3.67
C LYS A 32 9.59 15.95 3.24
N SER A 33 9.85 16.82 4.21
CA SER A 33 10.60 18.06 4.04
C SER A 33 12.00 17.98 4.69
N ALA A 34 12.16 17.08 5.67
CA ALA A 34 13.40 16.82 6.37
C ALA A 34 13.61 15.31 6.55
N GLU A 35 14.83 14.90 6.85
CA GLU A 35 15.19 13.49 7.04
C GLU A 35 14.41 12.86 8.19
N GLU A 36 14.19 13.61 9.26
CA GLU A 36 13.45 13.18 10.46
C GLU A 36 11.92 13.21 10.30
N ASP A 37 11.40 13.61 9.15
CA ASP A 37 9.95 13.58 8.90
C ASP A 37 9.47 12.15 8.65
N GLY A 38 8.24 11.84 9.09
CA GLY A 38 7.59 10.57 8.77
C GLY A 38 7.05 10.52 7.32
N PRO A 39 6.91 9.32 6.76
CA PRO A 39 7.23 8.05 7.40
C PRO A 39 8.74 7.82 7.52
N HIS A 40 9.18 7.27 8.65
CA HIS A 40 10.58 6.92 8.90
C HIS A 40 10.95 5.59 8.24
N LEU A 41 9.99 4.64 8.24
CA LEU A 41 10.14 3.31 7.66
C LEU A 41 9.02 3.06 6.64
N VAL A 42 9.39 2.43 5.53
CA VAL A 42 8.46 2.14 4.42
C VAL A 42 8.63 0.70 3.97
N TYR A 43 7.54 -0.08 4.03
CA TYR A 43 7.52 -1.49 3.63
C TYR A 43 6.54 -1.70 2.49
N VAL A 44 7.06 -2.19 1.37
CA VAL A 44 6.32 -2.37 0.11
C VAL A 44 6.31 -3.84 -0.32
N PRO A 45 5.33 -4.28 -1.11
CA PRO A 45 5.26 -5.68 -1.54
C PRO A 45 6.42 -6.13 -2.42
N GLU A 46 7.10 -5.21 -3.08
CA GLU A 46 8.25 -5.53 -3.95
C GLU A 46 9.50 -5.97 -3.18
N LYS A 47 9.48 -5.88 -1.85
CA LYS A 47 10.56 -6.32 -0.98
C LYS A 47 10.05 -7.32 0.03
N THR A 48 10.83 -8.38 0.24
CA THR A 48 10.57 -9.36 1.28
C THR A 48 10.46 -8.70 2.65
N PHE A 49 9.38 -8.99 3.35
CA PHE A 49 9.14 -8.53 4.71
C PHE A 49 9.60 -9.58 5.72
N ASN A 50 10.46 -9.15 6.65
CA ASN A 50 10.93 -9.98 7.75
C ASN A 50 10.62 -9.28 9.08
N ILE A 51 9.90 -9.96 9.97
CA ILE A 51 9.42 -9.38 11.23
C ILE A 51 10.55 -9.02 12.19
N ASP A 52 11.62 -9.80 12.25
CA ASP A 52 12.74 -9.53 13.16
C ASP A 52 13.51 -8.27 12.72
N THR A 53 13.72 -8.14 11.39
CA THR A 53 14.31 -6.92 10.80
C THR A 53 13.42 -5.72 11.06
N PHE A 54 12.12 -5.85 10.83
CA PHE A 54 11.14 -4.80 11.12
C PHE A 54 11.21 -4.32 12.56
N LEU A 55 11.19 -5.23 13.53
CA LEU A 55 11.25 -4.90 14.96
C LEU A 55 12.55 -4.18 15.32
N LYS A 56 13.66 -4.63 14.76
CA LYS A 56 14.97 -4.00 14.96
C LYS A 56 14.97 -2.56 14.43
N GLU A 57 14.54 -2.35 13.18
CA GLU A 57 14.49 -1.03 12.55
C GLU A 57 13.54 -0.07 13.29
N VAL A 58 12.35 -0.56 13.69
CA VAL A 58 11.40 0.23 14.48
C VAL A 58 12.00 0.66 15.80
N LYS A 59 12.70 -0.26 16.51
CA LYS A 59 13.35 0.03 17.76
C LYS A 59 14.49 1.05 17.59
N GLU A 60 15.32 0.91 16.57
CA GLU A 60 16.41 1.85 16.27
C GLU A 60 15.90 3.28 16.05
N VAL A 61 14.84 3.44 15.25
CA VAL A 61 14.23 4.77 15.00
C VAL A 61 13.58 5.30 16.28
N TYR A 62 12.85 4.46 17.01
CA TYR A 62 12.18 4.88 18.24
C TYR A 62 13.17 5.29 19.33
N ASP A 63 14.27 4.55 19.52
CA ASP A 63 15.32 4.88 20.48
C ASP A 63 16.02 6.21 20.12
N ALA A 64 16.19 6.49 18.84
CA ALA A 64 16.84 7.72 18.37
C ALA A 64 15.95 8.97 18.46
N LEU A 65 14.66 8.84 18.13
CA LEU A 65 13.75 9.97 17.97
C LEU A 65 12.64 10.07 19.03
N GLY A 66 12.44 9.04 19.86
CA GLY A 66 11.28 8.92 20.76
C GLY A 66 9.94 8.73 20.02
N ARG A 67 9.99 8.52 18.70
CA ARG A 67 8.83 8.35 17.82
C ARG A 67 9.21 7.57 16.57
N CYS A 68 8.25 6.88 15.98
CA CYS A 68 8.41 6.21 14.70
C CYS A 68 7.08 6.22 13.94
N VAL A 69 7.07 6.73 12.73
CA VAL A 69 5.94 6.63 11.80
C VAL A 69 6.30 5.65 10.69
N ILE A 70 5.48 4.65 10.52
CA ILE A 70 5.68 3.54 9.58
C ILE A 70 4.60 3.60 8.52
N ALA A 71 4.97 3.47 7.25
CA ALA A 71 4.06 3.20 6.15
C ALA A 71 4.29 1.77 5.67
N ILE A 72 3.27 0.94 5.72
CA ILE A 72 3.35 -0.45 5.32
C ILE A 72 2.21 -0.82 4.37
N SER A 73 2.53 -1.51 3.30
CA SER A 73 1.52 -2.03 2.38
C SER A 73 0.83 -3.26 2.97
N GLU A 74 -0.47 -3.38 2.75
CA GLU A 74 -1.24 -4.57 3.15
C GLU A 74 -0.75 -5.88 2.51
N GLY A 75 -0.05 -5.78 1.38
CA GLY A 75 0.45 -6.91 0.59
C GLY A 75 1.88 -7.34 0.90
N VAL A 76 2.48 -6.92 2.02
CA VAL A 76 3.81 -7.40 2.41
C VAL A 76 3.84 -8.92 2.59
N HIS A 77 4.90 -9.55 2.09
CA HIS A 77 5.04 -11.00 2.05
C HIS A 77 6.45 -11.48 2.44
N ASN A 78 6.55 -12.75 2.79
CA ASN A 78 7.81 -13.43 3.11
C ASN A 78 8.61 -13.78 1.83
N GLU A 79 9.75 -14.48 2.00
CA GLU A 79 10.62 -14.93 0.91
C GLU A 79 9.94 -15.93 -0.04
N ASP A 80 8.95 -16.66 0.43
CA ASP A 80 8.18 -17.62 -0.37
C ASP A 80 7.01 -16.96 -1.15
N GLY A 81 6.84 -15.66 -1.00
CA GLY A 81 5.76 -14.89 -1.64
C GLY A 81 4.42 -15.02 -0.95
N GLU A 82 4.38 -15.56 0.28
CA GLU A 82 3.16 -15.67 1.08
C GLU A 82 2.94 -14.39 1.89
N TYR A 83 1.69 -13.94 1.96
CA TYR A 83 1.36 -12.74 2.74
C TYR A 83 1.71 -12.92 4.22
N PHE A 84 2.41 -11.95 4.78
CA PHE A 84 2.84 -11.98 6.18
C PHE A 84 1.68 -12.26 7.15
N LEU A 85 0.55 -11.58 6.96
CA LEU A 85 -0.61 -11.77 7.84
C LEU A 85 -1.13 -13.21 7.83
N GLN A 86 -1.14 -13.86 6.65
CA GLN A 86 -1.58 -15.25 6.51
C GLN A 86 -0.62 -16.20 7.22
N THR A 87 0.67 -16.08 6.92
CA THR A 87 1.72 -16.93 7.52
C THR A 87 1.73 -16.81 9.04
N TYR A 88 1.60 -15.58 9.54
CA TYR A 88 1.55 -15.32 10.98
C TYR A 88 0.29 -15.92 11.63
N ALA A 89 -0.86 -15.80 10.97
CA ALA A 89 -2.11 -16.39 11.47
C ALA A 89 -2.03 -17.93 11.53
N ASP A 90 -1.45 -18.56 10.51
CA ASP A 90 -1.28 -20.01 10.45
C ASP A 90 -0.31 -20.52 11.54
N GLN A 91 0.78 -19.78 11.80
CA GLN A 91 1.76 -20.12 12.83
C GLN A 91 1.23 -19.96 14.25
N THR A 92 0.44 -18.93 14.49
CA THR A 92 -0.05 -18.60 15.84
C THR A 92 -1.41 -19.21 16.18
N GLY A 93 -2.12 -19.75 15.18
CA GLY A 93 -3.49 -20.24 15.31
C GLY A 93 -4.49 -19.13 15.68
N SER A 94 -4.16 -17.87 15.39
CA SER A 94 -4.91 -16.70 15.84
C SER A 94 -6.27 -16.51 15.21
N GLY A 95 -6.63 -17.31 14.20
CA GLY A 95 -7.91 -17.19 13.47
C GLY A 95 -8.04 -15.90 12.64
N LEU A 96 -6.97 -15.10 12.55
CA LEU A 96 -6.88 -13.85 11.79
C LEU A 96 -6.78 -14.07 10.28
N ALA A 97 -6.77 -15.32 9.82
CA ALA A 97 -6.83 -15.67 8.41
C ALA A 97 -8.04 -14.99 7.78
N GLY A 98 -7.76 -14.01 6.91
CA GLY A 98 -8.75 -13.12 6.34
C GLY A 98 -9.89 -13.89 5.65
N LYS A 99 -11.08 -13.32 5.67
CA LYS A 99 -12.18 -13.82 4.84
C LYS A 99 -11.75 -13.79 3.38
N THR A 100 -12.02 -14.84 2.65
CA THR A 100 -11.83 -14.87 1.20
C THR A 100 -12.96 -14.10 0.51
N ASP A 101 -12.61 -13.34 -0.51
CA ASP A 101 -13.60 -12.73 -1.39
C ASP A 101 -14.28 -13.78 -2.31
N SER A 102 -15.27 -13.36 -3.09
CA SER A 102 -15.98 -14.23 -4.03
C SER A 102 -15.10 -14.85 -5.13
N HIS A 103 -13.86 -14.39 -5.26
CA HIS A 103 -12.87 -14.86 -6.22
C HIS A 103 -11.79 -15.75 -5.59
N GLY A 104 -11.92 -16.06 -4.29
CA GLY A 104 -10.97 -16.89 -3.55
C GLY A 104 -9.72 -16.16 -3.07
N ASN A 105 -9.65 -14.84 -3.20
CA ASN A 105 -8.54 -14.05 -2.69
C ASN A 105 -8.75 -13.67 -1.22
N ILE A 106 -7.69 -13.69 -0.43
CA ILE A 106 -7.74 -13.24 0.95
C ILE A 106 -8.07 -11.74 0.97
N GLN A 107 -9.08 -11.38 1.75
CA GLN A 107 -9.48 -9.99 1.96
C GLN A 107 -8.49 -9.31 2.89
N LEU A 108 -7.47 -8.65 2.34
CA LEU A 108 -6.47 -7.89 3.09
C LEU A 108 -6.96 -6.46 3.39
N SER A 109 -7.61 -5.84 2.41
CA SER A 109 -8.03 -4.44 2.48
C SER A 109 -9.16 -4.21 3.48
N GLY A 110 -8.98 -3.23 4.35
CA GLY A 110 -10.04 -2.75 5.24
C GLY A 110 -10.34 -3.63 6.44
N SER A 111 -9.63 -4.74 6.63
CA SER A 111 -9.86 -5.63 7.79
C SER A 111 -9.24 -5.12 9.10
N GLY A 112 -8.26 -4.20 9.02
CA GLY A 112 -7.48 -3.75 10.19
C GLY A 112 -6.49 -4.81 10.73
N ALA A 113 -6.62 -6.06 10.31
CA ALA A 113 -5.92 -7.19 10.92
C ALA A 113 -4.39 -7.08 10.89
N LEU A 114 -3.80 -6.57 9.80
CA LEU A 114 -2.35 -6.36 9.73
C LEU A 114 -1.89 -5.30 10.74
N GLY A 115 -2.61 -4.17 10.81
CA GLY A 115 -2.30 -3.10 11.76
C GLY A 115 -2.40 -3.57 13.21
N ASP A 116 -3.47 -4.29 13.55
CA ASP A 116 -3.68 -4.83 14.89
C ASP A 116 -2.60 -5.87 15.26
N THR A 117 -2.27 -6.76 14.32
CA THR A 117 -1.22 -7.77 14.51
C THR A 117 0.14 -7.11 14.78
N LEU A 118 0.55 -6.17 13.93
CA LEU A 118 1.82 -5.46 14.10
C LEU A 118 1.85 -4.61 15.39
N THR A 119 0.72 -3.99 15.76
CA THR A 119 0.59 -3.25 17.02
C THR A 119 0.86 -4.14 18.22
N ASN A 120 0.29 -5.34 18.24
CA ASN A 120 0.50 -6.29 19.32
C ASN A 120 1.97 -6.75 19.39
N ILE A 121 2.53 -7.15 18.23
CA ILE A 121 3.92 -7.61 18.16
C ILE A 121 4.90 -6.52 18.64
N VAL A 122 4.73 -5.27 18.14
CA VAL A 122 5.61 -4.15 18.53
C VAL A 122 5.46 -3.80 20.00
N SER A 123 4.22 -3.81 20.51
CA SER A 123 3.96 -3.51 21.94
C SER A 123 4.58 -4.53 22.89
N GLU A 124 4.67 -5.80 22.47
CA GLU A 124 5.33 -6.86 23.23
C GLU A 124 6.86 -6.74 23.23
N HIS A 125 7.43 -6.19 22.15
CA HIS A 125 8.89 -6.09 21.96
C HIS A 125 9.48 -4.76 22.42
N ILE A 126 8.71 -3.67 22.44
CA ILE A 126 9.19 -2.33 22.79
C ILE A 126 8.43 -1.85 24.02
N GLU A 127 8.93 -2.23 25.20
CA GLU A 127 8.30 -1.92 26.48
C GLU A 127 8.11 -0.40 26.69
N GLY A 128 6.92 -0.01 27.11
CA GLY A 128 6.56 1.38 27.39
C GLY A 128 6.28 2.24 26.17
N ALA A 129 6.45 1.73 24.96
CA ALA A 129 6.09 2.46 23.75
C ALA A 129 4.56 2.48 23.56
N ARG A 130 4.03 3.67 23.25
CA ARG A 130 2.64 3.81 22.79
C ARG A 130 2.55 3.43 21.32
N VAL A 131 1.96 2.29 21.01
CA VAL A 131 1.81 1.80 19.64
C VAL A 131 0.38 1.97 19.15
N ARG A 132 0.20 2.44 17.93
CA ARG A 132 -1.09 2.60 17.26
C ARG A 132 -0.99 2.24 15.80
N ALA A 133 -2.05 1.71 15.24
CA ALA A 133 -2.18 1.49 13.81
C ALA A 133 -3.45 2.15 13.27
N ASP A 134 -3.35 2.68 12.04
CA ASP A 134 -4.47 3.05 11.22
C ASP A 134 -4.42 2.29 9.90
N THR A 135 -5.55 1.69 9.52
CA THR A 135 -5.72 1.09 8.20
C THR A 135 -6.53 2.04 7.33
N PHE A 136 -5.90 2.60 6.31
CA PHE A 136 -6.53 3.63 5.47
C PHE A 136 -7.67 3.08 4.60
N GLY A 137 -7.64 1.80 4.29
CA GLY A 137 -8.68 1.16 3.51
C GLY A 137 -8.94 1.89 2.19
N TYR A 138 -10.12 2.44 2.02
CA TYR A 138 -10.55 3.11 0.78
C TYR A 138 -10.47 4.64 0.83
N LEU A 139 -9.85 5.24 1.84
CA LEU A 139 -9.78 6.70 1.98
C LEU A 139 -9.21 7.39 0.75
N GLN A 140 -8.13 6.86 0.16
CA GLN A 140 -7.51 7.40 -1.06
C GLN A 140 -8.41 7.31 -2.30
N ARG A 141 -9.48 6.50 -2.27
CA ARG A 141 -10.46 6.39 -3.36
C ARG A 141 -11.69 7.26 -3.14
N SER A 142 -11.91 7.74 -1.93
CA SER A 142 -13.11 8.48 -1.54
C SER A 142 -12.85 9.92 -1.13
N PHE A 143 -11.59 10.32 -0.96
CA PHE A 143 -11.24 11.68 -0.58
C PHE A 143 -11.25 12.60 -1.80
N ILE A 144 -12.24 13.48 -1.86
CA ILE A 144 -12.50 14.34 -3.03
C ILE A 144 -11.75 15.67 -3.00
N ALA A 145 -11.10 16.03 -1.87
CA ALA A 145 -10.45 17.35 -1.72
C ALA A 145 -9.14 17.49 -2.52
N ASP A 146 -8.46 16.36 -2.83
CA ASP A 146 -7.19 16.32 -3.54
C ASP A 146 -7.25 15.41 -4.77
N ILE A 147 -8.24 15.64 -5.63
CA ILE A 147 -8.35 14.91 -6.89
C ILE A 147 -7.23 15.34 -7.83
N SER A 148 -6.45 14.38 -8.33
CA SER A 148 -5.51 14.62 -9.41
C SER A 148 -6.26 14.97 -10.70
N GLN A 149 -6.04 16.16 -11.23
CA GLN A 149 -6.67 16.58 -12.47
C GLN A 149 -6.21 15.70 -13.65
N VAL A 150 -4.95 15.28 -13.65
CA VAL A 150 -4.41 14.37 -14.65
C VAL A 150 -5.13 13.02 -14.64
N ASP A 151 -5.31 12.43 -13.46
CA ASP A 151 -6.02 11.14 -13.34
C ASP A 151 -7.48 11.25 -13.76
N ALA A 152 -8.15 12.36 -13.43
CA ALA A 152 -9.53 12.60 -13.81
C ALA A 152 -9.68 12.71 -15.34
N GLU A 153 -8.82 13.48 -16.01
CA GLU A 153 -8.82 13.64 -17.47
C GLU A 153 -8.45 12.34 -18.17
N GLU A 154 -7.49 11.59 -17.66
CA GLU A 154 -7.09 10.30 -18.22
C GLU A 154 -8.19 9.25 -18.06
N ALA A 155 -8.86 9.19 -16.90
CA ALA A 155 -9.99 8.32 -16.68
C ALA A 155 -11.15 8.60 -17.64
N GLU A 156 -11.48 9.88 -17.89
CA GLU A 156 -12.49 10.28 -18.86
C GLU A 156 -12.09 9.86 -20.29
N ARG A 157 -10.85 10.11 -20.70
CA ARG A 157 -10.32 9.72 -22.02
C ARG A 157 -10.39 8.21 -22.22
N VAL A 158 -9.98 7.42 -21.24
CA VAL A 158 -10.05 5.96 -21.28
C VAL A 158 -11.50 5.50 -21.45
N GLY A 159 -12.43 6.07 -20.68
CA GLY A 159 -13.86 5.77 -20.79
C GLY A 159 -14.43 6.08 -22.17
N GLN A 160 -14.13 7.25 -22.73
CA GLN A 160 -14.56 7.65 -24.09
C GLN A 160 -14.00 6.70 -25.16
N HIS A 161 -12.72 6.34 -25.08
CA HIS A 161 -12.09 5.39 -26.00
C HIS A 161 -12.68 4.00 -25.89
N ALA A 162 -13.03 3.54 -24.68
CA ALA A 162 -13.68 2.25 -24.49
C ALA A 162 -15.04 2.18 -25.20
N VAL A 163 -15.85 3.24 -25.11
CA VAL A 163 -17.13 3.34 -25.83
C VAL A 163 -16.94 3.35 -27.35
N ILE A 164 -15.91 4.04 -27.86
CA ILE A 164 -15.62 4.06 -29.29
C ILE A 164 -15.18 2.66 -29.75
N ALA A 165 -14.22 2.06 -29.07
CA ALA A 165 -13.65 0.75 -29.40
C ALA A 165 -14.70 -0.37 -29.36
N SER A 166 -15.68 -0.30 -28.44
CA SER A 166 -16.76 -1.30 -28.34
C SER A 166 -17.68 -1.39 -29.56
N LYS A 167 -17.61 -0.43 -30.47
CA LYS A 167 -18.36 -0.47 -31.72
C LYS A 167 -17.69 -1.32 -32.81
N GLU A 168 -16.39 -1.56 -32.67
CA GLU A 168 -15.55 -2.22 -33.66
C GLU A 168 -14.92 -3.51 -33.16
N LEU A 169 -14.80 -3.67 -31.83
CA LEU A 169 -14.12 -4.80 -31.20
C LEU A 169 -15.04 -5.53 -30.22
N ASP A 170 -15.02 -6.84 -30.25
CA ASP A 170 -15.78 -7.70 -29.33
C ASP A 170 -15.15 -7.76 -27.93
N SER A 171 -13.83 -7.59 -27.83
CA SER A 171 -13.12 -7.56 -26.56
C SER A 171 -11.81 -6.75 -26.66
N GLY A 172 -11.33 -6.27 -25.53
CA GLY A 172 -10.07 -5.52 -25.42
C GLY A 172 -9.95 -4.80 -24.10
N SER A 173 -8.78 -4.23 -23.87
CA SER A 173 -8.54 -3.32 -22.75
C SER A 173 -8.02 -1.99 -23.26
N VAL A 174 -8.59 -0.90 -22.76
CA VAL A 174 -8.07 0.44 -23.02
C VAL A 174 -7.02 0.76 -21.96
N ILE A 175 -5.82 1.07 -22.40
CA ILE A 175 -4.68 1.36 -21.54
C ILE A 175 -4.15 2.77 -21.74
N LEU A 176 -3.49 3.28 -20.70
CA LEU A 176 -2.66 4.47 -20.77
C LEU A 176 -1.21 4.05 -21.10
N LYS A 177 -0.70 4.55 -22.21
CA LYS A 177 0.67 4.29 -22.65
C LYS A 177 1.53 5.52 -22.43
N ARG A 178 2.36 5.46 -21.39
CA ARG A 178 3.28 6.54 -21.05
C ARG A 178 4.27 6.81 -22.18
N GLN A 179 4.40 8.07 -22.57
CA GLN A 179 5.42 8.54 -23.49
C GLN A 179 6.64 9.05 -22.72
N PHE A 180 7.83 8.75 -23.23
CA PHE A 180 9.08 9.30 -22.68
C PHE A 180 9.27 10.72 -23.20
N SER A 181 8.90 11.70 -22.38
CA SER A 181 9.02 13.12 -22.65
C SER A 181 9.38 13.88 -21.37
N GLU A 182 9.88 15.11 -21.46
CA GLU A 182 10.18 15.96 -20.29
C GLU A 182 8.95 16.23 -19.43
N LYS A 183 7.78 16.34 -20.06
CA LYS A 183 6.50 16.49 -19.36
C LYS A 183 5.74 15.18 -19.39
N TYR A 184 5.01 14.91 -18.31
CA TYR A 184 4.13 13.76 -18.26
C TYR A 184 3.13 13.82 -19.41
N HIS A 185 3.03 12.71 -20.13
CA HIS A 185 2.05 12.52 -21.20
C HIS A 185 1.79 11.03 -21.41
N CYS A 186 0.51 10.67 -21.55
CA CYS A 186 0.07 9.33 -21.91
C CYS A 186 -0.84 9.37 -23.12
N ASP A 187 -0.62 8.45 -24.05
CA ASP A 187 -1.56 8.12 -25.11
C ASP A 187 -2.55 7.06 -24.65
N VAL A 188 -3.70 7.00 -25.29
CA VAL A 188 -4.70 5.96 -25.09
C VAL A 188 -4.58 4.93 -26.21
N GLU A 189 -4.45 3.66 -25.84
CA GLU A 189 -4.30 2.54 -26.79
C GLU A 189 -5.25 1.41 -26.40
N VAL A 190 -5.80 0.71 -27.41
CA VAL A 190 -6.57 -0.53 -27.19
C VAL A 190 -5.65 -1.71 -27.43
N VAL A 191 -5.61 -2.61 -26.46
CA VAL A 191 -4.78 -3.82 -26.52
C VAL A 191 -5.61 -5.06 -26.24
N ASP A 192 -5.09 -6.21 -26.64
CA ASP A 192 -5.68 -7.52 -26.33
C ASP A 192 -5.74 -7.70 -24.82
N LEU A 193 -6.91 -8.13 -24.31
CA LEU A 193 -7.14 -8.34 -22.88
C LEU A 193 -6.15 -9.30 -22.25
N HIS A 194 -5.69 -10.32 -23.00
CA HIS A 194 -4.71 -11.30 -22.49
C HIS A 194 -3.32 -10.68 -22.26
N LYS A 195 -3.01 -9.53 -22.87
CA LYS A 195 -1.73 -8.84 -22.67
C LYS A 195 -1.66 -8.05 -21.37
N VAL A 196 -2.81 -7.73 -20.78
CA VAL A 196 -2.89 -6.95 -19.53
C VAL A 196 -3.32 -7.78 -18.34
N ALA A 197 -3.95 -8.94 -18.56
CA ALA A 197 -4.35 -9.84 -17.49
C ALA A 197 -3.15 -10.52 -16.82
N LYS A 198 -3.19 -10.66 -15.50
CA LYS A 198 -2.20 -11.36 -14.66
C LYS A 198 -0.79 -10.74 -14.58
N HIS A 199 -0.58 -9.55 -15.09
CA HIS A 199 0.71 -8.88 -14.98
C HIS A 199 0.60 -7.68 -14.03
N THR A 200 1.53 -7.59 -13.09
CA THR A 200 1.79 -6.43 -12.25
C THR A 200 2.99 -5.68 -12.76
N LYS A 201 2.98 -4.38 -12.58
CA LYS A 201 4.14 -3.54 -12.85
C LYS A 201 4.73 -3.12 -11.52
N ASP A 202 5.95 -3.55 -11.27
CA ASP A 202 6.71 -3.15 -10.09
C ASP A 202 7.10 -1.66 -10.16
N MET A 203 7.32 -1.11 -9.00
CA MET A 203 7.69 0.27 -8.75
C MET A 203 9.15 0.55 -9.16
#